data_75089dc5ea8df507a4e0c8d7e4fb6f65
#
_entry.id   75089dc5ea8df507a4e0c8d7e4fb6f65
#
_cell.length_a   1.000
_cell.length_b   1.000
_cell.length_c   1.000
_cell.angle_alpha   90.00
_cell.angle_beta   90.00
_cell.angle_gamma   90.00
#
_symmetry.space_group_name_H-M   'P 1'
#
loop_
_entity.id
_entity.type
_entity.pdbx_description
1 polymer ?
#
loop_
_entity_poly.entity_id
_entity_poly.type
_entity_poly.pdbx_seq_one_letter_code
_entity_poly.pdbx_strand_id
1 'polypeptide(L)'
;MLISHRGNIDGVNKNFENQPNYIDDAIRAGYDVEVDIWYIDDKLYLGHDTADYQVDIDWLEKRRFKLWIHCKNHPALELLCETHLHYFWHDEDDVTITSKGIMWSHPKIRPLTNSIAVLPERHNWPVDNCLGVCSDYIKRYK
;
A
#
# COMPACT_ATOMS: atom_id res chain seq x y z
N MET A 1 -0.49 0.10 13.49
CA MET A 1 0.13 -0.57 12.34
C MET A 1 1.10 0.39 11.67
N LEU A 2 2.25 -0.10 11.21
CA LEU A 2 3.25 0.72 10.51
C LEU A 2 3.44 0.16 9.10
N ILE A 3 3.04 0.94 8.10
CA ILE A 3 2.97 0.53 6.70
C ILE A 3 3.93 1.41 5.90
N SER A 4 4.92 0.78 5.28
CA SER A 4 5.82 1.43 4.32
C SER A 4 5.07 1.69 3.01
N HIS A 5 5.05 2.93 2.55
CA HIS A 5 4.47 3.30 1.26
C HIS A 5 5.43 2.90 0.15
N ARG A 6 5.05 1.91 -0.67
CA ARG A 6 5.83 1.39 -1.83
C ARG A 6 7.24 0.88 -1.49
N GLY A 7 7.49 0.51 -0.23
CA GLY A 7 8.82 0.09 0.24
C GLY A 7 9.65 1.21 0.88
N ASN A 8 9.20 2.47 0.85
CA ASN A 8 9.91 3.60 1.44
C ASN A 8 9.93 3.50 2.98
N ILE A 9 11.09 3.71 3.59
CA ILE A 9 11.28 3.67 5.04
C ILE A 9 11.66 5.04 5.61
N ASP A 10 12.62 5.70 5.01
CA ASP A 10 13.19 6.96 5.48
C ASP A 10 13.24 8.02 4.37
N GLY A 11 12.24 8.05 3.52
CA GLY A 11 12.07 9.01 2.44
C GLY A 11 11.68 8.39 1.11
N VAL A 12 11.19 9.22 0.22
CA VAL A 12 10.80 8.84 -1.15
C VAL A 12 12.01 8.42 -1.97
N ASN A 13 11.96 7.24 -2.56
CA ASN A 13 12.97 6.78 -3.52
C ASN A 13 12.30 6.23 -4.78
N LYS A 14 11.97 7.13 -5.71
CA LYS A 14 11.22 6.80 -6.93
C LYS A 14 11.87 5.73 -7.80
N ASN A 15 13.20 5.57 -7.73
CA ASN A 15 13.93 4.57 -8.50
C ASN A 15 13.74 3.15 -7.97
N PHE A 16 13.30 3.00 -6.72
CA PHE A 16 13.15 1.70 -6.05
C PHE A 16 11.72 1.38 -5.63
N GLU A 17 10.83 2.39 -5.59
CA GLU A 17 9.41 2.18 -5.25
C GLU A 17 8.81 1.00 -6.03
N ASN A 18 8.05 0.15 -5.34
CA ASN A 18 7.42 -1.03 -5.90
C ASN A 18 8.37 -2.11 -6.45
N GLN A 19 9.68 -1.98 -6.31
CA GLN A 19 10.57 -3.10 -6.64
C GLN A 19 10.38 -4.25 -5.65
N PRO A 20 10.30 -5.52 -6.11
CA PRO A 20 10.13 -6.67 -5.22
C PRO A 20 11.16 -6.75 -4.10
N ASN A 21 12.45 -6.51 -4.40
CA ASN A 21 13.50 -6.54 -3.39
C ASN A 21 13.38 -5.37 -2.38
N TYR A 22 12.98 -4.20 -2.84
CA TYR A 22 12.78 -3.03 -1.97
C TYR A 22 11.61 -3.23 -0.99
N ILE A 23 10.54 -3.88 -1.47
CA ILE A 23 9.42 -4.31 -0.63
C ILE A 23 9.88 -5.33 0.41
N ASP A 24 10.67 -6.33 -0.01
CA ASP A 24 11.21 -7.33 0.91
C ASP A 24 12.13 -6.73 1.98
N ASP A 25 12.90 -5.71 1.65
CA ASP A 25 13.71 -4.97 2.62
C ASP A 25 12.86 -4.29 3.69
N ALA A 26 11.75 -3.66 3.29
CA ALA A 26 10.81 -3.04 4.24
C ALA A 26 10.15 -4.10 5.15
N ILE A 27 9.75 -5.24 4.59
CA ILE A 27 9.19 -6.36 5.36
C ILE A 27 10.22 -6.89 6.38
N ARG A 28 11.48 -7.10 5.97
CA ARG A 28 12.56 -7.53 6.88
C ARG A 28 12.83 -6.51 7.98
N ALA A 29 12.64 -5.23 7.70
CA ALA A 29 12.75 -4.16 8.71
C ALA A 29 11.57 -4.12 9.69
N GLY A 30 10.55 -4.97 9.50
CA GLY A 30 9.42 -5.16 10.42
C GLY A 30 8.15 -4.39 10.05
N TYR A 31 8.10 -3.79 8.87
CA TYR A 31 6.92 -3.04 8.40
C TYR A 31 5.98 -3.92 7.58
N ASP A 32 4.71 -3.54 7.56
CA ASP A 32 3.82 -3.89 6.46
C ASP A 32 4.16 -3.00 5.27
N VAL A 33 3.70 -3.33 4.07
CA VAL A 33 4.02 -2.57 2.86
C VAL A 33 2.78 -2.38 1.99
N GLU A 34 2.51 -1.14 1.63
CA GLU A 34 1.57 -0.82 0.56
C GLU A 34 2.28 -0.94 -0.78
N VAL A 35 1.61 -1.58 -1.74
CA VAL A 35 2.12 -1.81 -3.10
C VAL A 35 1.04 -1.50 -4.13
N ASP A 36 1.45 -1.01 -5.29
CA ASP A 36 0.59 -0.76 -6.44
C ASP A 36 0.62 -1.94 -7.41
N ILE A 37 -0.53 -2.49 -7.80
CA ILE A 37 -0.63 -3.67 -8.65
C ILE A 37 -1.47 -3.42 -9.91
N TRP A 38 -0.97 -3.94 -11.04
CA TRP A 38 -1.63 -3.99 -12.34
C TRP A 38 -1.84 -5.42 -12.77
N TYR A 39 -2.93 -5.70 -13.49
CA TYR A 39 -3.15 -6.96 -14.18
C TYR A 39 -3.37 -6.69 -15.66
N ILE A 40 -2.41 -7.07 -16.50
CA ILE A 40 -2.37 -6.75 -17.94
C ILE A 40 -1.92 -8.01 -18.70
N ASP A 41 -2.70 -8.42 -19.71
CA ASP A 41 -2.39 -9.58 -20.55
C ASP A 41 -2.09 -10.85 -19.71
N ASP A 42 -2.95 -11.13 -18.74
CA ASP A 42 -2.86 -12.28 -17.84
C ASP A 42 -1.59 -12.29 -16.96
N LYS A 43 -0.95 -11.14 -16.75
CA LYS A 43 0.25 -10.98 -15.92
C LYS A 43 0.07 -9.87 -14.89
N LEU A 44 0.66 -10.08 -13.71
CA LEU A 44 0.69 -9.10 -12.62
C LEU A 44 1.98 -8.30 -12.66
N TYR A 45 1.85 -6.98 -12.41
CA TYR A 45 2.99 -6.05 -12.33
C TYR A 45 2.83 -5.10 -11.16
N LEU A 46 3.95 -4.83 -10.49
CA LEU A 46 4.03 -3.74 -9.52
C LEU A 46 4.45 -2.45 -10.23
N GLY A 47 3.96 -1.31 -9.73
CA GLY A 47 4.31 0.03 -10.23
C GLY A 47 3.19 1.02 -10.02
N HIS A 48 3.53 2.28 -9.73
CA HIS A 48 2.52 3.31 -9.46
C HIS A 48 1.94 3.91 -10.74
N ASP A 49 2.79 4.49 -11.59
CA ASP A 49 2.35 5.17 -12.83
C ASP A 49 2.29 4.21 -14.01
N THR A 50 3.11 3.17 -13.98
CA THR A 50 3.25 2.16 -15.03
C THR A 50 3.43 0.78 -14.43
N ALA A 51 3.18 -0.25 -15.22
CA ALA A 51 3.39 -1.65 -14.86
C ALA A 51 4.87 -2.01 -15.05
N ASP A 52 5.67 -1.86 -13.99
CA ASP A 52 7.14 -1.87 -14.09
C ASP A 52 7.78 -3.22 -13.77
N TYR A 53 7.28 -3.93 -12.73
CA TYR A 53 7.93 -5.13 -12.20
C TYR A 53 6.98 -6.31 -12.21
N GLN A 54 7.22 -7.29 -13.07
CA GLN A 54 6.39 -8.48 -13.11
C GLN A 54 6.55 -9.32 -11.85
N VAL A 55 5.41 -9.71 -11.29
CA VAL A 55 5.31 -10.68 -10.19
C VAL A 55 4.24 -11.72 -10.55
N ASP A 56 4.09 -12.75 -9.74
CA ASP A 56 3.02 -13.74 -9.86
C ASP A 56 2.15 -13.77 -8.60
N ILE A 57 1.06 -14.53 -8.67
CA ILE A 57 0.14 -14.66 -7.53
C ILE A 57 0.83 -15.29 -6.32
N ASP A 58 1.78 -16.20 -6.52
CA ASP A 58 2.53 -16.84 -5.43
C ASP A 58 3.42 -15.82 -4.70
N TRP A 59 3.98 -14.86 -5.41
CA TRP A 59 4.75 -13.78 -4.81
C TRP A 59 3.89 -12.95 -3.83
N LEU A 60 2.65 -12.64 -4.22
CA LEU A 60 1.68 -11.95 -3.36
C LEU A 60 1.26 -12.82 -2.17
N GLU A 61 0.91 -14.09 -2.43
CA GLU A 61 0.43 -15.03 -1.40
C GLU A 61 1.48 -15.28 -0.30
N LYS A 62 2.74 -15.40 -0.67
CA LYS A 62 3.85 -15.57 0.29
C LYS A 62 3.98 -14.38 1.24
N ARG A 63 3.51 -13.21 0.85
CA ARG A 63 3.59 -11.94 1.60
C ARG A 63 2.22 -11.47 2.12
N ARG A 64 1.18 -12.27 2.01
CA ARG A 64 -0.23 -11.91 2.24
C ARG A 64 -0.51 -11.21 3.57
N PHE A 65 0.27 -11.49 4.61
CA PHE A 65 0.09 -10.90 5.92
C PHE A 65 0.80 -9.55 6.09
N LYS A 66 1.55 -9.13 5.08
CA LYS A 66 2.37 -7.92 5.09
C LYS A 66 1.99 -6.93 4.00
N LEU A 67 1.26 -7.35 2.97
CA LEU A 67 0.91 -6.49 1.85
C LEU A 67 -0.47 -5.84 2.02
N TRP A 68 -0.51 -4.57 1.63
CA TRP A 68 -1.70 -3.75 1.44
C TRP A 68 -1.72 -3.35 -0.03
N ILE A 69 -2.58 -4.00 -0.84
CA ILE A 69 -2.46 -3.97 -2.29
C ILE A 69 -3.42 -2.97 -2.90
N HIS A 70 -2.89 -1.89 -3.44
CA HIS A 70 -3.63 -0.88 -4.17
C HIS A 70 -3.79 -1.33 -5.62
N CYS A 71 -5.02 -1.65 -6.05
CA CYS A 71 -5.31 -2.03 -7.41
C CYS A 71 -5.28 -0.79 -8.33
N LYS A 72 -4.50 -0.84 -9.39
CA LYS A 72 -4.28 0.29 -10.32
C LYS A 72 -5.16 0.23 -11.56
N ASN A 73 -5.73 -0.93 -11.87
CA ASN A 73 -6.70 -1.09 -12.95
C ASN A 73 -7.83 -2.04 -12.55
N HIS A 74 -8.95 -1.99 -13.27
CA HIS A 74 -10.12 -2.82 -12.96
C HIS A 74 -9.82 -4.32 -13.08
N PRO A 75 -9.03 -4.81 -14.06
CA PRO A 75 -8.66 -6.22 -14.11
C PRO A 75 -7.92 -6.72 -12.86
N ALA A 76 -7.05 -5.90 -12.25
CA ALA A 76 -6.40 -6.26 -11.00
C ALA A 76 -7.43 -6.38 -9.86
N LEU A 77 -8.38 -5.45 -9.77
CA LEU A 77 -9.45 -5.49 -8.78
C LEU A 77 -10.32 -6.74 -8.94
N GLU A 78 -10.73 -7.07 -10.16
CA GLU A 78 -11.52 -8.28 -10.46
C GLU A 78 -10.76 -9.55 -10.06
N LEU A 79 -9.47 -9.63 -10.38
CA LEU A 79 -8.65 -10.79 -10.03
C LEU A 79 -8.52 -10.94 -8.51
N LEU A 80 -8.18 -9.85 -7.81
CA LEU A 80 -7.92 -9.90 -6.37
C LEU A 80 -9.19 -10.13 -5.54
N CYS A 81 -10.37 -9.77 -6.02
CA CYS A 81 -11.62 -10.05 -5.29
C CYS A 81 -11.93 -11.55 -5.19
N GLU A 82 -11.33 -12.39 -6.02
CA GLU A 82 -11.41 -13.85 -5.94
C GLU A 82 -10.36 -14.46 -4.97
N THR A 83 -9.58 -13.63 -4.29
CA THR A 83 -8.51 -14.05 -3.38
C THR A 83 -8.81 -13.64 -1.94
N HIS A 84 -8.00 -14.13 -0.99
CA HIS A 84 -8.00 -13.69 0.41
C HIS A 84 -6.94 -12.61 0.70
N LEU A 85 -6.35 -12.02 -0.34
CA LEU A 85 -5.36 -10.97 -0.20
C LEU A 85 -5.98 -9.68 0.35
N HIS A 86 -5.17 -8.84 0.95
CA HIS A 86 -5.59 -7.54 1.45
C HIS A 86 -5.42 -6.49 0.36
N TYR A 87 -6.50 -6.08 -0.26
CA TYR A 87 -6.48 -5.15 -1.40
C TYR A 87 -7.51 -4.03 -1.21
N PHE A 88 -7.38 -2.99 -2.03
CA PHE A 88 -8.33 -1.88 -2.12
C PHE A 88 -8.24 -1.19 -3.48
N TRP A 89 -9.31 -0.49 -3.81
CA TRP A 89 -9.38 0.46 -4.92
C TRP A 89 -9.40 1.86 -4.34
N HIS A 90 -8.61 2.77 -4.92
CA HIS A 90 -8.61 4.18 -4.58
C HIS A 90 -8.35 4.99 -5.84
N ASP A 91 -9.11 6.08 -6.03
CA ASP A 91 -8.94 7.02 -7.12
C ASP A 91 -8.88 8.44 -6.54
N GLU A 92 -9.98 9.19 -6.57
CA GLU A 92 -10.05 10.56 -6.05
C GLU A 92 -10.76 10.69 -4.70
N ASP A 93 -11.15 9.57 -4.12
CA ASP A 93 -11.89 9.53 -2.86
C ASP A 93 -11.05 10.08 -1.69
N ASP A 94 -11.74 10.67 -0.70
CA ASP A 94 -11.11 11.08 0.55
C ASP A 94 -10.80 9.87 1.45
N VAL A 95 -11.65 8.84 1.39
CA VAL A 95 -11.51 7.61 2.16
C VAL A 95 -11.98 6.43 1.31
N THR A 96 -11.25 5.31 1.39
CA THR A 96 -11.74 4.03 0.89
C THR A 96 -11.75 2.99 2.02
N ILE A 97 -12.41 1.86 1.79
CA ILE A 97 -12.42 0.74 2.72
C ILE A 97 -11.72 -0.44 2.03
N THR A 98 -10.73 -1.01 2.70
CA THR A 98 -10.01 -2.17 2.18
C THR A 98 -10.85 -3.43 2.22
N SER A 99 -10.46 -4.47 1.50
CA SER A 99 -11.10 -5.79 1.51
C SER A 99 -11.19 -6.45 2.89
N LYS A 100 -10.42 -5.96 3.86
CA LYS A 100 -10.44 -6.39 5.26
C LYS A 100 -11.28 -5.45 6.16
N GLY A 101 -12.01 -4.50 5.58
CA GLY A 101 -12.89 -3.60 6.32
C GLY A 101 -12.17 -2.47 7.05
N ILE A 102 -10.94 -2.13 6.67
CA ILE A 102 -10.14 -1.09 7.30
C ILE A 102 -10.26 0.20 6.47
N MET A 103 -10.54 1.31 7.14
CA MET A 103 -10.59 2.63 6.51
C MET A 103 -9.19 3.12 6.15
N TRP A 104 -9.04 3.58 4.91
CA TRP A 104 -7.81 4.11 4.34
C TRP A 104 -8.03 5.59 4.03
N SER A 105 -7.53 6.48 4.90
CA SER A 105 -7.76 7.94 4.80
C SER A 105 -6.69 8.59 3.94
N HIS A 106 -7.12 9.14 2.80
CA HIS A 106 -6.23 9.82 1.86
C HIS A 106 -5.66 11.12 2.47
N PRO A 107 -4.42 11.54 2.12
CA PRO A 107 -3.78 12.71 2.72
C PRO A 107 -4.47 14.06 2.48
N LYS A 108 -5.45 14.14 1.57
CA LYS A 108 -6.26 15.36 1.34
C LYS A 108 -7.05 15.81 2.57
N ILE A 109 -7.40 14.88 3.46
CA ILE A 109 -8.21 15.16 4.63
C ILE A 109 -7.48 14.79 5.91
N ARG A 110 -7.92 15.37 7.02
CA ARG A 110 -7.49 14.90 8.34
C ARG A 110 -7.91 13.43 8.50
N PRO A 111 -7.00 12.53 8.90
CA PRO A 111 -7.33 11.12 9.03
C PRO A 111 -8.51 10.87 9.98
N LEU A 112 -9.37 9.94 9.61
CA LEU A 112 -10.48 9.52 10.45
C LEU A 112 -9.97 8.70 11.64
N THR A 113 -10.69 8.77 12.74
CA THR A 113 -10.43 7.90 13.90
C THR A 113 -10.53 6.42 13.50
N ASN A 114 -9.60 5.61 13.96
CA ASN A 114 -9.50 4.18 13.62
C ASN A 114 -9.26 3.88 12.13
N SER A 115 -8.76 4.84 11.35
CA SER A 115 -8.32 4.61 9.97
C SER A 115 -6.80 4.42 9.88
N ILE A 116 -6.32 4.01 8.72
CA ILE A 116 -4.91 4.19 8.35
C ILE A 116 -4.75 5.63 7.84
N ALA A 117 -3.87 6.39 8.49
CA ALA A 117 -3.47 7.72 8.02
C ALA A 117 -2.45 7.57 6.88
N VAL A 118 -2.84 7.97 5.67
CA VAL A 118 -1.97 7.87 4.49
C VAL A 118 -1.19 9.15 4.30
N LEU A 119 0.15 9.06 4.26
CA LEU A 119 1.08 10.18 4.04
C LEU A 119 0.75 11.41 4.91
N PRO A 120 0.51 11.23 6.23
CA PRO A 120 0.10 12.34 7.09
C PRO A 120 1.16 13.44 7.19
N GLU A 121 2.42 13.12 6.93
CA GLU A 121 3.54 14.07 6.89
C GLU A 121 3.36 15.19 5.86
N ARG A 122 2.59 14.99 4.81
CA ARG A 122 2.35 16.01 3.76
C ARG A 122 1.63 17.24 4.28
N HIS A 123 0.83 17.08 5.35
CA HIS A 123 0.04 18.16 5.94
C HIS A 123 0.20 18.24 7.47
N ASN A 124 1.19 17.53 8.02
CA ASN A 124 1.41 17.43 9.47
C ASN A 124 0.15 17.01 10.24
N TRP A 125 -0.62 16.06 9.70
CA TRP A 125 -1.81 15.56 10.36
C TRP A 125 -1.47 14.78 11.62
N PRO A 126 -2.21 15.00 12.73
CA PRO A 126 -2.05 14.16 13.92
C PRO A 126 -2.55 12.74 13.66
N VAL A 127 -1.85 11.76 14.22
CA VAL A 127 -2.15 10.32 14.00
C VAL A 127 -2.52 9.57 15.28
N ASP A 128 -2.66 10.27 16.41
CA ASP A 128 -2.85 9.68 17.74
C ASP A 128 -4.08 8.77 17.85
N ASN A 129 -5.13 9.06 17.07
CA ASN A 129 -6.38 8.31 17.07
C ASN A 129 -6.52 7.36 15.87
N CYS A 130 -5.43 7.18 15.10
CA CYS A 130 -5.42 6.30 13.94
C CYS A 130 -5.11 4.86 14.33
N LEU A 131 -5.60 3.92 13.54
CA LEU A 131 -5.27 2.50 13.67
C LEU A 131 -3.82 2.23 13.24
N GLY A 132 -3.33 3.03 12.32
CA GLY A 132 -1.97 2.94 11.80
C GLY A 132 -1.63 4.06 10.84
N VAL A 133 -0.43 4.00 10.31
CA VAL A 133 0.14 4.99 9.39
C VAL A 133 0.74 4.29 8.17
N CYS A 134 0.47 4.82 6.98
CA CYS A 134 1.19 4.50 5.75
C CYS A 134 2.00 5.73 5.32
N SER A 135 3.32 5.60 5.25
CA SER A 135 4.20 6.76 5.08
C SER A 135 5.46 6.43 4.26
N ASP A 136 5.96 7.43 3.53
CA ASP A 136 7.29 7.38 2.92
C ASP A 136 8.43 7.50 3.96
N TYR A 137 8.10 7.95 5.16
CA TYR A 137 9.00 8.14 6.30
C TYR A 137 8.59 7.28 7.49
N ILE A 138 8.15 6.06 7.24
CA ILE A 138 7.49 5.21 8.25
C ILE A 138 8.35 4.98 9.51
N LYS A 139 9.65 5.05 9.37
CA LYS A 139 10.60 4.97 10.48
C LYS A 139 10.35 6.02 11.58
N ARG A 140 9.80 7.20 11.22
CA ARG A 140 9.51 8.29 12.16
C ARG A 140 8.35 7.99 13.10
N TYR A 141 7.52 7.01 12.75
CA TYR A 141 6.32 6.63 13.51
C TYR A 141 6.52 5.38 14.39
N LYS A 142 7.76 4.91 14.45
CA LYS A 142 8.14 3.69 15.20
C LYS A 142 8.25 3.94 16.72
#